data_db960bf721a629ac1ac27f4afadba274
#
_entry.id   db960bf721a629ac1ac27f4afadba274
#
_cell.length_a   1.000
_cell.length_b   1.000
_cell.length_c   1.000
_cell.angle_alpha   90.00
_cell.angle_beta   90.00
_cell.angle_gamma   90.00
#
_symmetry.space_group_name_H-M   'P 1'
#
loop_
_entity.id
_entity.type
_entity.pdbx_description
1 polymer ?
#
loop_
_entity_poly.entity_id
_entity_poly.type
_entity_poly.pdbx_seq_one_letter_code
_entity_poly.pdbx_strand_id
1 'polypeptide(L)'
;MTNQQQPSLALSDRPARPVPSGHDTLAYNPPADAFDSLANLKRKIRVLLVATRLTIGGELNVILDIANYLNSHPHFEVHLAAGPVPPQEVDLTHLAEERGIPFVKIPSMVTYISPWHIMRSSAELYAHMRREKYDVVHTNNAFAGAAGRLAAGLARVPVIIHHVHGWGLQNDMSKLARMIYVASERFCASFSSRLIAVSKPNIEKGLVNNICKEDKFALIYNGIDLKNFQQQVDRRAVCSDLGLDPECKIIGMIGRLDKQKNPLDFIRAAAMVVEKYPKAQFIVAGDGILRPECENLIKELDLTKKFFLLGYRNDINRIYPILALTALSSLWEGLPVVFQESMIAGKPIVANDVDGARDVIINGETGYLVTPHQPREMADRILALLNDEKLCDQMGDTARQHAQQYSSENMIKRIVSLYIELLKDHYHGDLSQV
;
A
#
# COMPACT_ATOMS: atom_id res chain seq x y z
N MET A 1 -11.46 41.93 -34.47
CA MET A 1 -12.61 42.01 -33.54
C MET A 1 -13.41 40.75 -33.68
N THR A 2 -13.28 39.86 -32.72
CA THR A 2 -14.33 39.02 -32.13
C THR A 2 -13.64 38.06 -31.16
N ASN A 3 -13.75 38.45 -29.90
CA ASN A 3 -13.37 37.67 -28.73
C ASN A 3 -14.32 36.44 -28.61
N GLN A 4 -13.81 35.21 -28.68
CA GLN A 4 -14.55 34.07 -28.21
C GLN A 4 -13.97 33.64 -26.85
N GLN A 5 -14.65 34.03 -25.79
CA GLN A 5 -14.50 33.53 -24.46
C GLN A 5 -14.94 32.06 -24.41
N GLN A 6 -14.05 31.18 -24.03
CA GLN A 6 -14.39 29.81 -23.62
C GLN A 6 -15.09 29.85 -22.25
N PRO A 7 -16.15 29.07 -22.03
CA PRO A 7 -16.80 29.02 -20.73
C PRO A 7 -15.97 28.14 -19.78
N SER A 8 -15.54 28.70 -18.65
CA SER A 8 -14.98 28.01 -17.52
C SER A 8 -16.04 27.07 -16.91
N LEU A 9 -15.84 25.77 -17.05
CA LEU A 9 -16.59 24.76 -16.31
C LEU A 9 -16.11 24.77 -14.85
N ALA A 10 -16.82 25.51 -14.01
CA ALA A 10 -16.74 25.39 -12.57
C ALA A 10 -17.25 24.00 -12.16
N LEU A 11 -16.35 23.09 -11.87
CA LEU A 11 -16.64 21.88 -11.11
C LEU A 11 -16.96 22.32 -9.68
N SER A 12 -18.16 21.98 -9.23
CA SER A 12 -18.73 22.32 -7.93
C SER A 12 -17.75 21.99 -6.79
N ASP A 13 -17.14 23.01 -6.22
CA ASP A 13 -16.55 23.01 -4.90
C ASP A 13 -17.68 22.87 -3.86
N ARG A 14 -18.09 21.66 -3.60
CA ARG A 14 -18.74 21.36 -2.32
C ARG A 14 -17.62 21.14 -1.32
N PRO A 15 -17.48 21.97 -0.28
CA PRO A 15 -16.55 21.69 0.79
C PRO A 15 -16.88 20.31 1.37
N ALA A 16 -15.89 19.47 1.51
CA ALA A 16 -16.00 18.21 2.24
C ALA A 16 -16.62 18.53 3.61
N ARG A 17 -17.68 17.81 3.97
CA ARG A 17 -18.23 17.94 5.32
C ARG A 17 -17.13 17.65 6.31
N PRO A 18 -16.91 18.49 7.34
CA PRO A 18 -15.92 18.17 8.36
C PRO A 18 -16.30 16.85 9.01
N VAL A 19 -15.38 15.89 8.97
CA VAL A 19 -15.51 14.61 9.68
C VAL A 19 -15.43 14.93 11.18
N PRO A 20 -16.33 14.40 12.02
CA PRO A 20 -16.27 14.60 13.45
C PRO A 20 -14.94 14.16 14.03
N SER A 21 -14.35 14.94 14.94
CA SER A 21 -13.09 14.69 15.65
C SER A 21 -13.18 13.56 16.68
N GLY A 22 -13.69 12.38 16.27
CA GLY A 22 -13.79 11.15 17.09
C GLY A 22 -13.06 9.99 16.42
N HIS A 23 -11.81 10.19 16.02
CA HIS A 23 -11.12 9.38 15.02
C HIS A 23 -10.53 8.05 15.51
N ASP A 24 -10.60 7.72 16.78
CA ASP A 24 -10.11 6.41 17.29
C ASP A 24 -11.13 5.27 17.17
N THR A 25 -12.38 5.56 16.83
CA THR A 25 -13.45 4.55 16.77
C THR A 25 -13.41 3.66 15.53
N LEU A 26 -12.72 4.08 14.47
CA LEU A 26 -12.60 3.31 13.21
C LEU A 26 -11.46 2.26 13.23
N ALA A 27 -10.47 2.44 14.11
CA ALA A 27 -9.38 1.48 14.25
C ALA A 27 -9.94 0.17 14.82
N TYR A 28 -9.77 -0.93 14.09
CA TYR A 28 -10.13 -2.25 14.59
C TYR A 28 -9.23 -2.62 15.78
N ASN A 29 -9.83 -2.73 16.96
CA ASN A 29 -9.17 -3.18 18.17
C ASN A 29 -9.67 -4.60 18.51
N PRO A 30 -8.81 -5.62 18.40
CA PRO A 30 -9.21 -6.99 18.68
C PRO A 30 -9.59 -7.18 20.14
N PRO A 31 -10.55 -8.07 20.45
CA PRO A 31 -10.79 -8.55 21.81
C PRO A 31 -9.53 -9.19 22.38
N ALA A 32 -9.25 -8.97 23.68
CA ALA A 32 -8.04 -9.50 24.33
C ALA A 32 -7.97 -11.04 24.32
N ASP A 33 -9.13 -11.69 24.35
CA ASP A 33 -9.33 -13.14 24.39
C ASP A 33 -9.58 -13.79 23.01
N ALA A 34 -9.34 -13.04 21.92
CA ALA A 34 -9.63 -13.53 20.56
C ALA A 34 -9.00 -14.90 20.28
N PHE A 35 -7.74 -15.09 20.69
CA PHE A 35 -6.99 -16.32 20.44
C PHE A 35 -7.32 -17.47 21.39
N ASP A 36 -7.86 -17.23 22.58
CA ASP A 36 -8.21 -18.27 23.57
C ASP A 36 -9.23 -19.26 23.02
N SER A 37 -10.11 -18.78 22.15
CA SER A 37 -11.14 -19.61 21.51
C SER A 37 -10.61 -20.64 20.52
N LEU A 38 -9.36 -20.53 20.07
CA LEU A 38 -8.72 -21.48 19.16
C LEU A 38 -8.45 -22.84 19.84
N ALA A 39 -8.37 -22.87 21.17
CA ALA A 39 -8.15 -24.12 21.92
C ALA A 39 -9.27 -25.17 21.73
N ASN A 40 -10.47 -24.75 21.31
CA ASN A 40 -11.64 -25.62 21.16
C ASN A 40 -11.86 -26.12 19.72
N LEU A 41 -10.98 -25.82 18.78
CA LEU A 41 -11.09 -26.23 17.39
C LEU A 41 -10.93 -27.76 17.24
N LYS A 42 -11.79 -28.38 16.42
CA LYS A 42 -11.69 -29.80 16.04
C LYS A 42 -10.74 -30.03 14.84
N ARG A 43 -10.56 -29.01 14.01
CA ARG A 43 -9.63 -29.01 12.88
C ARG A 43 -9.00 -27.62 12.70
N LYS A 44 -8.04 -27.52 11.81
CA LYS A 44 -7.46 -26.25 11.44
C LYS A 44 -8.47 -25.38 10.67
N ILE A 45 -8.45 -24.06 10.92
CA ILE A 45 -9.16 -23.06 10.13
C ILE A 45 -8.49 -22.97 8.75
N ARG A 46 -9.24 -23.20 7.68
CA ARG A 46 -8.74 -23.18 6.31
C ARG A 46 -8.93 -21.80 5.70
N VAL A 47 -7.84 -21.16 5.32
CA VAL A 47 -7.82 -19.80 4.78
C VAL A 47 -7.33 -19.81 3.34
N LEU A 48 -8.06 -19.17 2.43
CA LEU A 48 -7.61 -18.89 1.07
C LEU A 48 -7.33 -17.40 0.92
N LEU A 49 -6.05 -17.06 0.70
CA LEU A 49 -5.65 -15.72 0.26
C LEU A 49 -5.72 -15.65 -1.25
N VAL A 50 -6.37 -14.62 -1.80
CA VAL A 50 -6.54 -14.45 -3.26
C VAL A 50 -5.96 -13.12 -3.69
N ALA A 51 -5.00 -13.15 -4.62
CA ALA A 51 -4.38 -11.97 -5.23
C ALA A 51 -4.48 -12.04 -6.76
N THR A 52 -4.49 -10.89 -7.44
CA THR A 52 -4.52 -10.90 -8.91
C THR A 52 -3.27 -11.54 -9.48
N ARG A 53 -2.10 -11.20 -8.95
CA ARG A 53 -0.79 -11.76 -9.30
C ARG A 53 0.21 -11.51 -8.17
N LEU A 54 1.33 -12.23 -8.16
CA LEU A 54 2.44 -12.04 -7.23
C LEU A 54 3.60 -11.36 -7.94
N THR A 55 3.69 -10.06 -7.82
CA THR A 55 4.73 -9.21 -8.43
C THR A 55 5.21 -8.15 -7.44
N ILE A 56 6.24 -7.40 -7.81
CA ILE A 56 6.83 -6.36 -6.96
C ILE A 56 5.78 -5.34 -6.53
N GLY A 57 5.66 -5.12 -5.23
CA GLY A 57 4.79 -4.13 -4.62
C GLY A 57 4.62 -4.33 -3.13
N GLY A 58 4.30 -3.26 -2.37
CA GLY A 58 4.09 -3.34 -0.93
C GLY A 58 2.96 -4.29 -0.52
N GLU A 59 1.97 -4.47 -1.38
CA GLU A 59 0.88 -5.42 -1.19
C GLU A 59 1.35 -6.89 -1.12
N LEU A 60 2.32 -7.28 -1.96
CA LEU A 60 2.88 -8.63 -1.94
C LEU A 60 3.46 -8.97 -0.56
N ASN A 61 4.20 -8.04 0.04
CA ASN A 61 4.79 -8.25 1.36
C ASN A 61 3.70 -8.50 2.41
N VAL A 62 2.61 -7.71 2.38
CA VAL A 62 1.47 -7.89 3.29
C VAL A 62 0.83 -9.27 3.13
N ILE A 63 0.59 -9.70 1.89
CA ILE A 63 0.01 -11.02 1.59
C ILE A 63 0.92 -12.16 2.06
N LEU A 64 2.22 -12.06 1.77
CA LEU A 64 3.20 -13.06 2.17
C LEU A 64 3.42 -13.11 3.68
N ASP A 65 3.38 -11.97 4.38
CA ASP A 65 3.49 -11.90 5.84
C ASP A 65 2.29 -12.58 6.51
N ILE A 66 1.06 -12.29 6.04
CA ILE A 66 -0.15 -12.96 6.51
C ILE A 66 -0.06 -14.47 6.24
N ALA A 67 0.29 -14.87 5.02
CA ALA A 67 0.40 -16.27 4.62
C ALA A 67 1.44 -17.03 5.46
N ASN A 68 2.62 -16.42 5.66
CA ASN A 68 3.71 -17.00 6.44
C ASN A 68 3.32 -17.21 7.91
N TYR A 69 2.67 -16.20 8.53
CA TYR A 69 2.19 -16.32 9.89
C TYR A 69 1.15 -17.45 10.02
N LEU A 70 0.14 -17.47 9.14
CA LEU A 70 -0.89 -18.51 9.17
C LEU A 70 -0.31 -19.91 8.93
N ASN A 71 0.64 -20.06 8.00
CA ASN A 71 1.29 -21.32 7.70
C ASN A 71 2.11 -21.86 8.88
N SER A 72 2.72 -20.96 9.67
CA SER A 72 3.48 -21.34 10.88
C SER A 72 2.61 -21.59 12.10
N HIS A 73 1.34 -21.15 12.10
CA HIS A 73 0.46 -21.24 13.27
C HIS A 73 -0.32 -22.57 13.31
N PRO A 74 -0.31 -23.31 14.44
CA PRO A 74 -0.84 -24.69 14.53
C PRO A 74 -2.34 -24.81 14.20
N HIS A 75 -3.12 -23.73 14.39
CA HIS A 75 -4.56 -23.73 14.21
C HIS A 75 -5.04 -23.30 12.82
N PHE A 76 -4.11 -23.00 11.89
CA PHE A 76 -4.47 -22.57 10.54
C PHE A 76 -3.86 -23.48 9.46
N GLU A 77 -4.54 -23.51 8.32
CA GLU A 77 -4.07 -24.06 7.05
C GLU A 77 -4.32 -22.99 6.00
N VAL A 78 -3.27 -22.49 5.37
CA VAL A 78 -3.37 -21.40 4.40
C VAL A 78 -3.00 -21.87 3.00
N HIS A 79 -3.79 -21.43 2.02
CA HIS A 79 -3.47 -21.53 0.59
C HIS A 79 -3.43 -20.13 -0.03
N LEU A 80 -2.58 -19.95 -1.03
CA LEU A 80 -2.45 -18.70 -1.76
C LEU A 80 -2.84 -18.92 -3.22
N ALA A 81 -3.84 -18.21 -3.72
CA ALA A 81 -4.28 -18.28 -5.10
C ALA A 81 -3.95 -16.99 -5.85
N ALA A 82 -3.37 -17.12 -7.06
CA ALA A 82 -3.13 -15.97 -7.94
C ALA A 82 -3.12 -16.37 -9.41
N GLY A 83 -3.26 -15.36 -10.27
CA GLY A 83 -3.13 -15.50 -11.73
C GLY A 83 -1.68 -15.45 -12.21
N PRO A 84 -1.48 -15.59 -13.54
CA PRO A 84 -0.16 -15.47 -14.15
C PRO A 84 0.37 -14.03 -14.07
N VAL A 85 1.68 -13.89 -13.90
CA VAL A 85 2.36 -12.59 -13.99
C VAL A 85 2.68 -12.30 -15.46
N PRO A 86 2.39 -11.07 -15.97
CA PRO A 86 2.73 -10.68 -17.32
C PRO A 86 4.25 -10.72 -17.58
N PRO A 87 4.71 -11.04 -18.80
CA PRO A 87 6.14 -11.17 -19.12
C PRO A 87 7.00 -9.93 -18.86
N GLN A 88 6.38 -8.74 -18.85
CA GLN A 88 7.05 -7.47 -18.58
C GLN A 88 7.17 -7.14 -17.07
N GLU A 89 6.57 -7.96 -16.21
CA GLU A 89 6.65 -7.81 -14.75
C GLU A 89 7.51 -8.93 -14.15
N VAL A 90 8.04 -8.69 -12.96
CA VAL A 90 8.83 -9.70 -12.24
C VAL A 90 7.89 -10.69 -11.57
N ASP A 91 8.02 -11.96 -11.93
CA ASP A 91 7.27 -13.06 -11.31
C ASP A 91 7.92 -13.46 -9.98
N LEU A 92 7.18 -13.26 -8.89
CA LEU A 92 7.58 -13.60 -7.53
C LEU A 92 6.75 -14.75 -6.93
N THR A 93 6.10 -15.55 -7.79
CA THR A 93 5.33 -16.74 -7.36
C THR A 93 6.18 -17.75 -6.60
N HIS A 94 7.46 -17.88 -6.94
CA HIS A 94 8.42 -18.77 -6.26
C HIS A 94 8.57 -18.47 -4.76
N LEU A 95 8.32 -17.22 -4.31
CA LEU A 95 8.39 -16.86 -2.88
C LEU A 95 7.33 -17.58 -2.03
N ALA A 96 6.20 -17.98 -2.60
CA ALA A 96 5.22 -18.80 -1.91
C ALA A 96 5.76 -20.23 -1.70
N GLU A 97 6.37 -20.81 -2.74
CA GLU A 97 6.97 -22.15 -2.68
C GLU A 97 8.14 -22.22 -1.70
N GLU A 98 9.05 -21.22 -1.73
CA GLU A 98 10.18 -21.11 -0.79
C GLU A 98 9.74 -21.04 0.67
N ARG A 99 8.56 -20.46 0.94
CA ARG A 99 7.96 -20.36 2.28
C ARG A 99 7.08 -21.57 2.64
N GLY A 100 7.00 -22.59 1.78
CA GLY A 100 6.18 -23.77 1.97
C GLY A 100 4.66 -23.48 1.99
N ILE A 101 4.22 -22.39 1.32
CA ILE A 101 2.81 -22.00 1.23
C ILE A 101 2.22 -22.68 -0.01
N PRO A 102 1.18 -23.51 0.12
CA PRO A 102 0.50 -24.14 -1.03
C PRO A 102 -0.05 -23.08 -1.98
N PHE A 103 0.40 -23.13 -3.24
CA PHE A 103 0.04 -22.16 -4.27
C PHE A 103 -0.96 -22.74 -5.29
N VAL A 104 -2.00 -21.97 -5.59
CA VAL A 104 -3.07 -22.33 -6.53
C VAL A 104 -3.06 -21.33 -7.70
N LYS A 105 -2.65 -21.81 -8.87
CA LYS A 105 -2.66 -20.98 -10.08
C LYS A 105 -4.07 -20.89 -10.66
N ILE A 106 -4.54 -19.65 -10.90
CA ILE A 106 -5.83 -19.34 -11.55
C ILE A 106 -5.55 -18.75 -12.94
N PRO A 107 -5.51 -19.57 -14.01
CA PRO A 107 -5.03 -19.14 -15.32
C PRO A 107 -5.82 -17.99 -15.96
N SER A 108 -7.11 -17.88 -15.66
CA SER A 108 -7.97 -16.83 -16.19
C SER A 108 -7.88 -15.50 -15.44
N MET A 109 -7.18 -15.45 -14.29
CA MET A 109 -7.01 -14.23 -13.50
C MET A 109 -5.89 -13.38 -14.08
N VAL A 110 -6.25 -12.46 -14.98
CA VAL A 110 -5.34 -11.59 -15.74
C VAL A 110 -5.32 -10.16 -15.19
N THR A 111 -4.40 -9.34 -15.68
CA THR A 111 -4.20 -7.97 -15.18
C THR A 111 -5.23 -6.96 -15.65
N TYR A 112 -5.89 -7.23 -16.77
CA TYR A 112 -6.93 -6.34 -17.29
C TYR A 112 -8.33 -6.79 -16.86
N ILE A 113 -9.15 -5.85 -16.43
CA ILE A 113 -10.51 -6.10 -15.96
C ILE A 113 -11.43 -6.30 -17.17
N SER A 114 -11.94 -7.52 -17.31
CA SER A 114 -12.94 -7.90 -18.33
C SER A 114 -14.02 -8.77 -17.68
N PRO A 115 -15.30 -8.53 -17.94
CA PRO A 115 -16.39 -9.35 -17.39
C PRO A 115 -16.21 -10.85 -17.63
N TRP A 116 -15.74 -11.23 -18.81
CA TRP A 116 -15.47 -12.62 -19.17
C TRP A 116 -14.39 -13.26 -18.27
N HIS A 117 -13.28 -12.54 -18.07
CA HIS A 117 -12.18 -13.04 -17.24
C HIS A 117 -12.61 -13.11 -15.76
N ILE A 118 -13.39 -12.14 -15.26
CA ILE A 118 -13.97 -12.19 -13.91
C ILE A 118 -14.85 -13.42 -13.76
N MET A 119 -15.77 -13.69 -14.70
CA MET A 119 -16.66 -14.86 -14.65
C MET A 119 -15.87 -16.16 -14.67
N ARG A 120 -14.90 -16.29 -15.55
CA ARG A 120 -14.08 -17.51 -15.68
C ARG A 120 -13.23 -17.73 -14.43
N SER A 121 -12.56 -16.69 -13.93
CA SER A 121 -11.79 -16.77 -12.68
C SER A 121 -12.68 -17.09 -11.49
N SER A 122 -13.90 -16.54 -11.45
CA SER A 122 -14.87 -16.88 -10.40
C SER A 122 -15.27 -18.36 -10.47
N ALA A 123 -15.46 -18.92 -11.66
CA ALA A 123 -15.80 -20.35 -11.82
C ALA A 123 -14.63 -21.26 -11.39
N GLU A 124 -13.38 -20.91 -11.76
CA GLU A 124 -12.18 -21.65 -11.33
C GLU A 124 -12.02 -21.60 -9.81
N LEU A 125 -12.14 -20.42 -9.21
CA LEU A 125 -12.06 -20.23 -7.75
C LEU A 125 -13.23 -20.95 -7.03
N TYR A 126 -14.46 -20.87 -7.56
CA TYR A 126 -15.62 -21.55 -7.00
C TYR A 126 -15.41 -23.06 -6.94
N ALA A 127 -14.97 -23.68 -8.04
CA ALA A 127 -14.70 -25.11 -8.10
C ALA A 127 -13.63 -25.52 -7.07
N HIS A 128 -12.57 -24.70 -6.93
CA HIS A 128 -11.52 -24.92 -5.95
C HIS A 128 -12.06 -24.77 -4.51
N MET A 129 -12.79 -23.69 -4.21
CA MET A 129 -13.37 -23.46 -2.87
C MET A 129 -14.37 -24.54 -2.45
N ARG A 130 -15.18 -25.05 -3.39
CA ARG A 130 -16.12 -26.14 -3.12
C ARG A 130 -15.44 -27.48 -2.80
N ARG A 131 -14.29 -27.74 -3.43
CA ARG A 131 -13.48 -28.93 -3.20
C ARG A 131 -12.77 -28.86 -1.86
N GLU A 132 -12.12 -27.73 -1.58
CA GLU A 132 -11.26 -27.59 -0.41
C GLU A 132 -11.99 -27.12 0.86
N LYS A 133 -13.19 -26.56 0.75
CA LYS A 133 -14.06 -26.12 1.88
C LYS A 133 -13.33 -25.15 2.85
N TYR A 134 -13.01 -23.96 2.35
CA TYR A 134 -12.40 -22.90 3.16
C TYR A 134 -13.39 -22.29 4.16
N ASP A 135 -12.87 -21.90 5.33
CA ASP A 135 -13.61 -21.17 6.36
C ASP A 135 -13.52 -19.65 6.14
N VAL A 136 -12.36 -19.21 5.63
CA VAL A 136 -12.08 -17.80 5.35
C VAL A 136 -11.55 -17.65 3.92
N VAL A 137 -12.12 -16.71 3.18
CA VAL A 137 -11.55 -16.22 1.91
C VAL A 137 -11.18 -14.76 2.08
N HIS A 138 -9.90 -14.43 1.90
CA HIS A 138 -9.37 -13.09 2.00
C HIS A 138 -8.83 -12.65 0.64
N THR A 139 -9.52 -11.74 -0.01
CA THR A 139 -9.20 -11.24 -1.36
C THR A 139 -8.44 -9.93 -1.30
N ASN A 140 -7.49 -9.76 -2.22
CA ASN A 140 -6.67 -8.56 -2.37
C ASN A 140 -6.80 -8.02 -3.80
N ASN A 141 -6.67 -6.70 -4.00
CA ASN A 141 -6.86 -5.97 -5.27
C ASN A 141 -8.27 -6.08 -5.91
N ALA A 142 -8.50 -5.19 -6.89
CA ALA A 142 -9.82 -5.05 -7.51
C ALA A 142 -10.27 -6.30 -8.28
N PHE A 143 -9.38 -6.89 -9.14
CA PHE A 143 -9.76 -8.06 -9.94
C PHE A 143 -9.98 -9.30 -9.07
N ALA A 144 -8.99 -9.67 -8.24
CA ALA A 144 -9.12 -10.79 -7.31
C ALA A 144 -10.24 -10.57 -6.31
N GLY A 145 -10.48 -9.30 -5.92
CA GLY A 145 -11.61 -8.88 -5.11
C GLY A 145 -12.96 -9.18 -5.77
N ALA A 146 -13.13 -8.83 -7.05
CA ALA A 146 -14.38 -9.10 -7.76
C ALA A 146 -14.60 -10.60 -7.97
N ALA A 147 -13.62 -11.30 -8.55
CA ALA A 147 -13.73 -12.72 -8.84
C ALA A 147 -13.83 -13.59 -7.58
N GLY A 148 -12.99 -13.30 -6.57
CA GLY A 148 -12.91 -14.08 -5.33
C GLY A 148 -14.14 -13.92 -4.44
N ARG A 149 -14.65 -12.69 -4.26
CA ARG A 149 -15.86 -12.44 -3.45
C ARG A 149 -17.10 -13.09 -4.07
N LEU A 150 -17.23 -13.00 -5.41
CA LEU A 150 -18.33 -13.67 -6.11
C LEU A 150 -18.24 -15.19 -5.95
N ALA A 151 -17.08 -15.78 -6.18
CA ALA A 151 -16.84 -17.22 -6.02
C ALA A 151 -17.11 -17.69 -4.59
N ALA A 152 -16.61 -16.97 -3.59
CA ALA A 152 -16.77 -17.29 -2.18
C ALA A 152 -18.25 -17.19 -1.73
N GLY A 153 -18.96 -16.15 -2.18
CA GLY A 153 -20.40 -16.01 -1.92
C GLY A 153 -21.21 -17.16 -2.49
N LEU A 154 -20.95 -17.57 -3.73
CA LEU A 154 -21.61 -18.73 -4.35
C LEU A 154 -21.21 -20.06 -3.69
N ALA A 155 -19.97 -20.19 -3.23
CA ALA A 155 -19.48 -21.37 -2.51
C ALA A 155 -19.99 -21.41 -1.06
N ARG A 156 -20.63 -20.34 -0.57
CA ARG A 156 -21.11 -20.16 0.81
C ARG A 156 -19.97 -20.28 1.83
N VAL A 157 -18.84 -19.63 1.54
CA VAL A 157 -17.73 -19.55 2.48
C VAL A 157 -18.17 -18.75 3.72
N PRO A 158 -17.92 -19.24 4.94
CA PRO A 158 -18.39 -18.61 6.18
C PRO A 158 -17.96 -17.16 6.35
N VAL A 159 -16.67 -16.86 6.09
CA VAL A 159 -16.09 -15.53 6.25
C VAL A 159 -15.43 -15.06 4.95
N ILE A 160 -15.89 -13.93 4.43
CA ILE A 160 -15.38 -13.32 3.20
C ILE A 160 -14.86 -11.93 3.51
N ILE A 161 -13.55 -11.74 3.37
CA ILE A 161 -12.87 -10.47 3.61
C ILE A 161 -12.28 -9.93 2.31
N HIS A 162 -12.36 -8.62 2.14
CA HIS A 162 -11.66 -7.93 1.06
C HIS A 162 -10.73 -6.88 1.62
N HIS A 163 -9.45 -6.94 1.25
CA HIS A 163 -8.42 -5.98 1.65
C HIS A 163 -8.29 -4.89 0.60
N VAL A 164 -8.67 -3.68 0.98
CA VAL A 164 -8.65 -2.49 0.13
C VAL A 164 -7.29 -1.80 0.31
N HIS A 165 -6.30 -2.16 -0.52
CA HIS A 165 -5.00 -1.50 -0.55
C HIS A 165 -5.06 -0.10 -1.19
N GLY A 166 -6.12 0.18 -1.92
CA GLY A 166 -6.47 1.45 -2.55
C GLY A 166 -7.61 1.23 -3.53
N TRP A 167 -8.51 2.22 -3.62
CA TRP A 167 -9.59 2.16 -4.60
C TRP A 167 -9.07 2.47 -6.00
N GLY A 168 -9.55 1.74 -7.00
CA GLY A 168 -9.29 2.01 -8.42
C GLY A 168 -9.99 3.26 -8.97
N LEU A 169 -10.47 4.14 -8.08
CA LEU A 169 -11.17 5.40 -8.41
C LEU A 169 -10.16 6.50 -8.70
N GLN A 170 -9.80 6.65 -9.98
CA GLN A 170 -8.89 7.71 -10.44
C GLN A 170 -9.66 8.97 -10.80
N ASN A 171 -9.03 10.16 -10.66
CA ASN A 171 -9.67 11.45 -10.93
C ASN A 171 -9.94 11.66 -12.43
N ASP A 172 -9.16 11.04 -13.33
CA ASP A 172 -9.28 11.09 -14.78
C ASP A 172 -10.24 10.04 -15.36
N MET A 173 -10.87 9.23 -14.52
CA MET A 173 -11.82 8.21 -14.94
C MET A 173 -13.11 8.84 -15.49
N SER A 174 -13.60 8.32 -16.65
CA SER A 174 -14.89 8.75 -17.19
C SER A 174 -16.04 8.50 -16.20
N LYS A 175 -17.09 9.33 -16.22
CA LYS A 175 -18.26 9.17 -15.33
C LYS A 175 -18.89 7.78 -15.43
N LEU A 176 -18.98 7.24 -16.66
CA LEU A 176 -19.55 5.91 -16.90
C LEU A 176 -18.67 4.82 -16.29
N ALA A 177 -17.35 4.86 -16.52
CA ALA A 177 -16.41 3.90 -15.96
C ALA A 177 -16.43 3.93 -14.43
N ARG A 178 -16.49 5.14 -13.84
CA ARG A 178 -16.62 5.32 -12.39
C ARG A 178 -17.92 4.71 -11.85
N MET A 179 -19.04 4.94 -12.53
CA MET A 179 -20.34 4.37 -12.14
C MET A 179 -20.32 2.84 -12.18
N ILE A 180 -19.76 2.25 -13.24
CA ILE A 180 -19.63 0.78 -13.37
C ILE A 180 -18.72 0.23 -12.26
N TYR A 181 -17.59 0.87 -12.00
CA TYR A 181 -16.66 0.46 -10.95
C TYR A 181 -17.34 0.48 -9.57
N VAL A 182 -18.00 1.58 -9.22
CA VAL A 182 -18.71 1.73 -7.93
C VAL A 182 -19.84 0.71 -7.81
N ALA A 183 -20.60 0.47 -8.88
CA ALA A 183 -21.69 -0.52 -8.88
C ALA A 183 -21.13 -1.94 -8.67
N SER A 184 -20.01 -2.29 -9.32
CA SER A 184 -19.33 -3.58 -9.12
C SER A 184 -18.82 -3.75 -7.69
N GLU A 185 -18.19 -2.71 -7.11
CA GLU A 185 -17.72 -2.76 -5.73
C GLU A 185 -18.86 -2.90 -4.72
N ARG A 186 -19.98 -2.18 -4.90
CA ARG A 186 -21.20 -2.34 -4.09
C ARG A 186 -21.74 -3.76 -4.14
N PHE A 187 -21.84 -4.32 -5.35
CA PHE A 187 -22.29 -5.69 -5.55
C PHE A 187 -21.37 -6.69 -4.84
N CYS A 188 -20.06 -6.57 -5.02
CA CYS A 188 -19.10 -7.44 -4.35
C CYS A 188 -19.06 -7.25 -2.83
N ALA A 189 -19.24 -6.02 -2.33
CA ALA A 189 -19.31 -5.73 -0.90
C ALA A 189 -20.52 -6.39 -0.22
N SER A 190 -21.61 -6.71 -0.96
CA SER A 190 -22.76 -7.44 -0.41
C SER A 190 -22.41 -8.86 0.04
N PHE A 191 -21.44 -9.50 -0.59
CA PHE A 191 -20.93 -10.83 -0.22
C PHE A 191 -19.89 -10.77 0.92
N SER A 192 -19.28 -9.61 1.14
CA SER A 192 -18.19 -9.49 2.12
C SER A 192 -18.72 -9.44 3.56
N SER A 193 -18.10 -10.18 4.47
CA SER A 193 -18.30 -10.04 5.92
C SER A 193 -17.74 -8.72 6.41
N ARG A 194 -16.51 -8.39 5.98
CA ARG A 194 -15.80 -7.11 6.28
C ARG A 194 -14.93 -6.68 5.11
N LEU A 195 -14.67 -5.37 5.02
CA LEU A 195 -13.66 -4.76 4.16
C LEU A 195 -12.56 -4.20 5.05
N ILE A 196 -11.34 -4.71 4.92
CA ILE A 196 -10.18 -4.12 5.57
C ILE A 196 -9.73 -2.93 4.74
N ALA A 197 -9.68 -1.75 5.33
CA ALA A 197 -9.11 -0.55 4.73
C ALA A 197 -7.77 -0.25 5.38
N VAL A 198 -6.77 0.08 4.56
CA VAL A 198 -5.40 0.36 5.04
C VAL A 198 -5.20 1.81 5.48
N SER A 199 -6.20 2.67 5.29
CA SER A 199 -6.15 4.09 5.68
C SER A 199 -7.55 4.65 5.90
N LYS A 200 -7.67 5.70 6.71
CA LYS A 200 -8.94 6.42 6.94
C LYS A 200 -9.51 7.00 5.65
N PRO A 201 -8.70 7.65 4.77
CA PRO A 201 -9.20 8.14 3.49
C PRO A 201 -9.78 7.04 2.59
N ASN A 202 -9.31 5.79 2.70
CA ASN A 202 -9.93 4.67 1.97
C ASN A 202 -11.35 4.38 2.47
N ILE A 203 -11.59 4.47 3.78
CA ILE A 203 -12.94 4.33 4.36
C ILE A 203 -13.83 5.48 3.88
N GLU A 204 -13.36 6.73 4.01
CA GLU A 204 -14.09 7.93 3.57
C GLU A 204 -14.48 7.84 2.09
N LYS A 205 -13.55 7.44 1.24
CA LYS A 205 -13.79 7.24 -0.20
C LYS A 205 -14.84 6.16 -0.47
N GLY A 206 -14.80 5.07 0.30
CA GLY A 206 -15.81 4.00 0.26
C GLY A 206 -17.19 4.51 0.68
N LEU A 207 -17.28 5.30 1.75
CA LEU A 207 -18.53 5.87 2.27
C LEU A 207 -19.12 6.92 1.33
N VAL A 208 -18.30 7.86 0.84
CA VAL A 208 -18.73 8.91 -0.12
C VAL A 208 -19.30 8.30 -1.41
N ASN A 209 -18.73 7.18 -1.87
CA ASN A 209 -19.24 6.44 -3.04
C ASN A 209 -20.34 5.43 -2.67
N ASN A 210 -20.78 5.36 -1.40
CA ASN A 210 -21.76 4.41 -0.90
C ASN A 210 -21.45 2.95 -1.28
N ILE A 211 -20.20 2.54 -1.19
CA ILE A 211 -19.78 1.15 -1.51
C ILE A 211 -20.39 0.19 -0.49
N CYS A 212 -20.29 0.50 0.80
CA CYS A 212 -20.97 -0.19 1.89
C CYS A 212 -21.16 0.74 3.09
N LYS A 213 -21.79 0.25 4.16
CA LYS A 213 -21.93 0.97 5.43
C LYS A 213 -20.61 0.98 6.21
N GLU A 214 -20.49 1.93 7.14
CA GLU A 214 -19.29 2.12 7.97
C GLU A 214 -18.96 0.87 8.82
N ASP A 215 -19.98 0.21 9.36
CA ASP A 215 -19.85 -1.01 10.16
C ASP A 215 -19.23 -2.20 9.42
N LYS A 216 -19.22 -2.17 8.08
CA LYS A 216 -18.52 -3.16 7.25
C LYS A 216 -17.02 -2.90 7.10
N PHE A 217 -16.53 -1.72 7.45
CA PHE A 217 -15.10 -1.43 7.39
C PHE A 217 -14.38 -1.83 8.68
N ALA A 218 -13.15 -2.31 8.53
CA ALA A 218 -12.18 -2.47 9.59
C ALA A 218 -10.90 -1.72 9.19
N LEU A 219 -10.50 -0.70 9.94
CA LEU A 219 -9.24 0.02 9.71
C LEU A 219 -8.09 -0.81 10.27
N ILE A 220 -7.28 -1.38 9.40
CA ILE A 220 -6.05 -2.10 9.74
C ILE A 220 -4.94 -1.60 8.83
N TYR A 221 -4.01 -0.84 9.37
CA TYR A 221 -2.87 -0.32 8.62
C TYR A 221 -1.95 -1.45 8.16
N ASN A 222 -1.35 -1.30 6.99
CA ASN A 222 -0.29 -2.20 6.54
C ASN A 222 0.86 -2.20 7.55
N GLY A 223 1.42 -3.37 7.80
CA GLY A 223 2.57 -3.53 8.68
C GLY A 223 3.87 -3.71 7.89
N ILE A 224 4.97 -3.39 8.56
CA ILE A 224 6.33 -3.66 8.07
C ILE A 224 7.14 -4.40 9.13
N ASP A 225 8.17 -5.14 8.70
CA ASP A 225 9.14 -5.73 9.62
C ASP A 225 10.07 -4.63 10.15
N LEU A 226 9.80 -4.19 11.39
CA LEU A 226 10.54 -3.11 12.04
C LEU A 226 12.04 -3.41 12.14
N LYS A 227 12.43 -4.68 12.32
CA LYS A 227 13.83 -5.08 12.52
C LYS A 227 14.66 -4.88 11.26
N ASN A 228 14.08 -5.07 10.09
CA ASN A 228 14.78 -4.92 8.82
C ASN A 228 15.29 -3.51 8.57
N PHE A 229 14.64 -2.48 9.11
CA PHE A 229 14.97 -1.07 8.85
C PHE A 229 15.73 -0.40 10.00
N GLN A 230 16.06 -1.12 11.07
CA GLN A 230 16.81 -0.64 12.23
C GLN A 230 18.30 -1.02 12.20
N GLN A 231 18.76 -1.62 11.11
CA GLN A 231 20.14 -2.06 10.97
C GLN A 231 21.10 -0.87 10.86
N GLN A 232 22.21 -0.96 11.59
CA GLN A 232 23.33 -0.04 11.37
C GLN A 232 24.09 -0.44 10.11
N VAL A 233 24.36 0.53 9.26
CA VAL A 233 25.12 0.31 8.01
C VAL A 233 26.35 1.20 7.98
N ASP A 234 27.42 0.73 7.33
CA ASP A 234 28.54 1.58 6.98
C ASP A 234 28.15 2.51 5.82
N ARG A 235 27.86 3.78 6.17
CA ARG A 235 27.47 4.81 5.20
C ARG A 235 28.46 4.93 4.04
N ARG A 236 29.77 4.87 4.31
CA ARG A 236 30.80 5.03 3.28
C ARG A 236 30.77 3.86 2.31
N ALA A 237 30.69 2.64 2.82
CA ALA A 237 30.57 1.44 1.98
C ALA A 237 29.31 1.49 1.10
N VAL A 238 28.14 1.80 1.68
CA VAL A 238 26.89 1.88 0.91
C VAL A 238 26.95 3.00 -0.13
N CYS A 239 27.45 4.17 0.21
CA CYS A 239 27.61 5.27 -0.76
C CYS A 239 28.55 4.88 -1.90
N SER A 240 29.67 4.22 -1.60
CA SER A 240 30.62 3.73 -2.62
C SER A 240 29.95 2.73 -3.58
N ASP A 241 29.18 1.76 -3.05
CA ASP A 241 28.44 0.77 -3.85
C ASP A 241 27.43 1.42 -4.79
N LEU A 242 26.87 2.57 -4.40
CA LEU A 242 25.85 3.30 -5.16
C LEU A 242 26.42 4.44 -6.02
N GLY A 243 27.73 4.68 -5.99
CA GLY A 243 28.38 5.79 -6.71
C GLY A 243 28.04 7.17 -6.14
N LEU A 244 27.75 7.25 -4.84
CA LEU A 244 27.36 8.47 -4.13
C LEU A 244 28.53 9.03 -3.32
N ASP A 245 28.52 10.35 -3.09
CA ASP A 245 29.47 11.00 -2.19
C ASP A 245 28.97 10.89 -0.74
N PRO A 246 29.71 10.21 0.16
CA PRO A 246 29.30 10.05 1.56
C PRO A 246 29.25 11.36 2.35
N GLU A 247 29.91 12.43 1.87
CA GLU A 247 29.90 13.77 2.50
C GLU A 247 28.67 14.60 2.06
N CYS A 248 27.89 14.13 1.07
CA CYS A 248 26.66 14.77 0.65
C CYS A 248 25.45 14.35 1.51
N LYS A 249 24.48 15.24 1.65
CA LYS A 249 23.14 14.89 2.16
C LYS A 249 22.36 14.21 1.04
N ILE A 250 21.88 12.99 1.30
CA ILE A 250 21.22 12.16 0.29
C ILE A 250 19.71 12.21 0.53
N ILE A 251 18.95 12.61 -0.49
CA ILE A 251 17.49 12.64 -0.49
C ILE A 251 16.98 11.48 -1.35
N GLY A 252 16.16 10.60 -0.78
CA GLY A 252 15.70 9.39 -1.46
C GLY A 252 14.23 9.41 -1.82
N MET A 253 13.91 8.93 -3.02
CA MET A 253 12.58 8.48 -3.41
C MET A 253 12.64 6.97 -3.65
N ILE A 254 11.76 6.21 -3.00
CA ILE A 254 11.64 4.77 -3.23
C ILE A 254 10.28 4.51 -3.89
N GLY A 255 10.28 3.93 -5.09
CA GLY A 255 9.04 3.66 -5.81
C GLY A 255 9.23 3.56 -7.31
N ARG A 256 8.14 3.15 -8.00
CA ARG A 256 8.15 2.99 -9.45
C ARG A 256 8.28 4.33 -10.18
N LEU A 257 8.92 4.29 -11.33
CA LEU A 257 8.98 5.43 -12.26
C LEU A 257 7.73 5.42 -13.15
N ASP A 258 6.58 5.82 -12.59
CA ASP A 258 5.30 5.86 -13.28
C ASP A 258 4.49 7.14 -12.96
N LYS A 259 3.34 7.31 -13.64
CA LYS A 259 2.46 8.47 -13.45
C LYS A 259 1.98 8.61 -12.00
N GLN A 260 1.77 7.49 -11.29
CA GLN A 260 1.31 7.52 -9.90
C GLN A 260 2.34 8.16 -8.98
N LYS A 261 3.61 7.75 -9.10
CA LYS A 261 4.71 8.23 -8.28
C LYS A 261 5.27 9.59 -8.73
N ASN A 262 4.95 10.00 -9.96
CA ASN A 262 5.29 11.32 -10.54
C ASN A 262 6.77 11.75 -10.31
N PRO A 263 7.75 10.92 -10.71
CA PRO A 263 9.17 11.20 -10.45
C PRO A 263 9.67 12.50 -11.08
N LEU A 264 8.99 13.00 -12.12
CA LEU A 264 9.37 14.22 -12.82
C LEU A 264 9.29 15.47 -11.90
N ASP A 265 8.29 15.55 -11.03
CA ASP A 265 8.19 16.66 -10.08
C ASP A 265 9.27 16.56 -8.99
N PHE A 266 9.67 15.35 -8.58
CA PHE A 266 10.81 15.16 -7.68
C PHE A 266 12.14 15.61 -8.32
N ILE A 267 12.35 15.32 -9.61
CA ILE A 267 13.54 15.78 -10.36
C ILE A 267 13.56 17.32 -10.46
N ARG A 268 12.39 17.95 -10.73
CA ARG A 268 12.29 19.43 -10.76
C ARG A 268 12.58 20.06 -9.39
N ALA A 269 12.07 19.45 -8.32
CA ALA A 269 12.37 19.89 -6.96
C ALA A 269 13.87 19.74 -6.64
N ALA A 270 14.48 18.63 -7.07
CA ALA A 270 15.91 18.40 -6.90
C ALA A 270 16.79 19.48 -7.54
N ALA A 271 16.45 19.95 -8.75
CA ALA A 271 17.17 21.04 -9.40
C ALA A 271 17.18 22.31 -8.56
N MET A 272 16.01 22.68 -8.01
CA MET A 272 15.87 23.86 -7.13
C MET A 272 16.63 23.71 -5.81
N VAL A 273 16.72 22.49 -5.28
CA VAL A 273 17.48 22.20 -4.05
C VAL A 273 18.98 22.28 -4.33
N VAL A 274 19.46 21.64 -5.40
CA VAL A 274 20.92 21.61 -5.74
C VAL A 274 21.46 23.01 -5.99
N GLU A 275 20.68 23.91 -6.58
CA GLU A 275 21.04 25.33 -6.78
C GLU A 275 21.38 26.01 -5.46
N LYS A 276 20.59 25.77 -4.40
CA LYS A 276 20.73 26.43 -3.09
C LYS A 276 21.56 25.63 -2.08
N TYR A 277 21.64 24.30 -2.26
CA TYR A 277 22.38 23.37 -1.41
C TYR A 277 23.22 22.41 -2.26
N PRO A 278 24.40 22.84 -2.79
CA PRO A 278 25.23 22.06 -3.72
C PRO A 278 25.74 20.71 -3.17
N LYS A 279 25.72 20.52 -1.84
CA LYS A 279 26.07 19.25 -1.16
C LYS A 279 24.88 18.30 -1.05
N ALA A 280 23.79 18.51 -1.79
CA ALA A 280 22.71 17.54 -1.91
C ALA A 280 22.98 16.56 -3.07
N GLN A 281 22.61 15.31 -2.85
CA GLN A 281 22.46 14.28 -3.88
C GLN A 281 21.08 13.62 -3.77
N PHE A 282 20.53 13.23 -4.90
CA PHE A 282 19.21 12.65 -5.01
C PHE A 282 19.28 11.25 -5.58
N ILE A 283 18.47 10.34 -5.05
CA ILE A 283 18.37 8.97 -5.57
C ILE A 283 16.92 8.59 -5.79
N VAL A 284 16.68 7.75 -6.80
CA VAL A 284 15.45 6.98 -6.92
C VAL A 284 15.79 5.49 -6.92
N ALA A 285 15.30 4.76 -5.91
CA ALA A 285 15.35 3.30 -5.89
C ALA A 285 14.03 2.76 -6.42
N GLY A 286 14.05 2.33 -7.67
CA GLY A 286 12.92 1.83 -8.43
C GLY A 286 13.10 2.00 -9.92
N ASP A 287 12.18 1.40 -10.69
CA ASP A 287 12.19 1.46 -12.16
C ASP A 287 10.76 1.59 -12.68
N GLY A 288 10.60 1.89 -13.97
CA GLY A 288 9.28 1.98 -14.58
C GLY A 288 9.26 2.69 -15.93
N ILE A 289 8.05 2.79 -16.45
CA ILE A 289 7.80 3.27 -17.82
C ILE A 289 8.30 4.70 -18.08
N LEU A 290 8.39 5.55 -17.05
CA LEU A 290 8.88 6.94 -17.18
C LEU A 290 10.41 7.07 -17.02
N ARG A 291 11.16 5.96 -16.99
CA ARG A 291 12.63 6.03 -16.87
C ARG A 291 13.29 6.87 -17.97
N PRO A 292 12.92 6.72 -19.26
CA PRO A 292 13.53 7.53 -20.33
C PRO A 292 13.26 9.03 -20.16
N GLU A 293 12.04 9.41 -19.75
CA GLU A 293 11.66 10.80 -19.48
C GLU A 293 12.44 11.36 -18.29
N CYS A 294 12.64 10.56 -17.24
CA CYS A 294 13.44 10.94 -16.08
C CYS A 294 14.89 11.18 -16.47
N GLU A 295 15.51 10.27 -17.25
CA GLU A 295 16.90 10.40 -17.72
C GLU A 295 17.09 11.64 -18.61
N ASN A 296 16.12 11.96 -19.46
CA ASN A 296 16.13 13.16 -20.29
C ASN A 296 16.05 14.44 -19.43
N LEU A 297 15.12 14.49 -18.47
CA LEU A 297 14.92 15.65 -17.60
C LEU A 297 16.14 15.88 -16.70
N ILE A 298 16.78 14.82 -16.19
CA ILE A 298 18.01 14.91 -15.41
C ILE A 298 19.14 15.56 -16.22
N LYS A 299 19.29 15.21 -17.51
CA LYS A 299 20.26 15.82 -18.42
C LYS A 299 19.93 17.27 -18.74
N GLU A 300 18.65 17.56 -19.05
CA GLU A 300 18.14 18.90 -19.35
C GLU A 300 18.39 19.88 -18.20
N LEU A 301 18.23 19.43 -16.95
CA LEU A 301 18.44 20.23 -15.74
C LEU A 301 19.86 20.18 -15.19
N ASP A 302 20.83 19.60 -15.92
CA ASP A 302 22.26 19.44 -15.51
C ASP A 302 22.44 18.75 -14.14
N LEU A 303 21.63 17.72 -13.88
CA LEU A 303 21.64 16.97 -12.62
C LEU A 303 22.42 15.64 -12.69
N THR A 304 23.16 15.35 -13.76
CA THR A 304 23.81 14.05 -14.01
C THR A 304 24.79 13.59 -12.92
N LYS A 305 25.38 14.54 -12.16
CA LYS A 305 26.29 14.26 -11.02
C LYS A 305 25.59 14.36 -9.66
N LYS A 306 24.31 14.67 -9.64
CA LYS A 306 23.52 14.97 -8.44
C LYS A 306 22.28 14.11 -8.27
N PHE A 307 21.81 13.47 -9.33
CA PHE A 307 20.59 12.68 -9.34
C PHE A 307 20.85 11.29 -9.96
N PHE A 308 20.56 10.22 -9.20
CA PHE A 308 20.91 8.85 -9.56
C PHE A 308 19.66 7.96 -9.60
N LEU A 309 19.41 7.33 -10.75
CA LEU A 309 18.37 6.33 -10.93
C LEU A 309 18.97 4.93 -10.69
N LEU A 310 18.76 4.39 -9.50
CA LEU A 310 19.41 3.15 -9.05
C LEU A 310 18.78 1.87 -9.63
N GLY A 311 17.64 2.00 -10.34
CA GLY A 311 16.86 0.84 -10.77
C GLY A 311 16.18 0.14 -9.60
N TYR A 312 15.62 -1.04 -9.86
CA TYR A 312 15.03 -1.87 -8.83
C TYR A 312 16.07 -2.34 -7.82
N ARG A 313 15.75 -2.19 -6.52
CA ARG A 313 16.62 -2.59 -5.41
C ARG A 313 15.85 -3.48 -4.44
N ASN A 314 16.46 -4.58 -4.00
CA ASN A 314 15.94 -5.47 -2.95
C ASN A 314 16.58 -5.20 -1.58
N ASP A 315 17.60 -4.34 -1.52
CA ASP A 315 18.35 -3.97 -0.32
C ASP A 315 18.03 -2.55 0.17
N ILE A 316 16.78 -2.12 0.04
CA ILE A 316 16.33 -0.79 0.47
C ILE A 316 16.53 -0.52 1.95
N ASN A 317 16.56 -1.57 2.78
CA ASN A 317 16.90 -1.51 4.20
C ASN A 317 18.34 -1.00 4.46
N ARG A 318 19.28 -1.14 3.49
CA ARG A 318 20.62 -0.53 3.53
C ARG A 318 20.62 0.91 3.02
N ILE A 319 19.62 1.28 2.21
CA ILE A 319 19.54 2.61 1.59
C ILE A 319 18.91 3.61 2.56
N TYR A 320 17.82 3.29 3.24
CA TYR A 320 17.18 4.22 4.18
C TYR A 320 18.14 4.81 5.23
N PRO A 321 19.01 4.04 5.88
CA PRO A 321 19.90 4.58 6.91
C PRO A 321 20.85 5.69 6.40
N ILE A 322 21.24 5.67 5.12
CA ILE A 322 22.13 6.68 4.54
C ILE A 322 21.41 7.95 4.08
N LEU A 323 20.07 7.96 4.03
CA LEU A 323 19.30 9.13 3.65
C LEU A 323 19.32 10.20 4.74
N ALA A 324 19.23 11.46 4.35
CA ALA A 324 18.89 12.56 5.23
C ALA A 324 17.38 12.60 5.47
N LEU A 325 16.60 12.46 4.39
CA LEU A 325 15.15 12.42 4.39
C LEU A 325 14.64 11.65 3.16
N THR A 326 13.36 11.29 3.21
CA THR A 326 12.65 10.68 2.07
C THR A 326 11.70 11.70 1.47
N ALA A 327 11.59 11.74 0.13
CA ALA A 327 10.63 12.58 -0.56
C ALA A 327 9.78 11.77 -1.54
N LEU A 328 8.46 12.01 -1.56
CA LEU A 328 7.53 11.34 -2.47
C LEU A 328 6.58 12.33 -3.13
N SER A 329 6.66 12.39 -4.46
CA SER A 329 5.83 13.24 -5.32
C SER A 329 4.56 12.55 -5.83
N SER A 330 4.11 11.46 -5.17
CA SER A 330 2.97 10.66 -5.61
C SER A 330 1.70 11.49 -5.77
N LEU A 331 0.90 11.17 -6.80
CA LEU A 331 -0.37 11.85 -7.08
C LEU A 331 -1.58 11.19 -6.41
N TRP A 332 -1.47 9.92 -6.04
CA TRP A 332 -2.45 9.16 -5.26
C TRP A 332 -1.79 7.97 -4.58
N GLU A 333 -2.21 7.68 -3.35
CA GLU A 333 -1.72 6.55 -2.56
C GLU A 333 -2.86 5.95 -1.73
N GLY A 334 -2.76 4.63 -1.47
CA GLY A 334 -3.61 3.98 -0.46
C GLY A 334 -3.02 4.18 0.93
N LEU A 335 -1.97 3.44 1.23
CA LEU A 335 -1.02 3.63 2.33
C LEU A 335 0.34 3.15 1.84
N PRO A 336 1.24 4.07 1.43
CA PRO A 336 2.54 3.64 0.91
C PRO A 336 3.40 3.05 2.02
N VAL A 337 3.81 1.81 1.89
CA VAL A 337 4.74 1.12 2.82
C VAL A 337 6.05 1.91 2.97
N VAL A 338 6.47 2.61 1.93
CA VAL A 338 7.65 3.49 1.89
C VAL A 338 7.65 4.55 3.00
N PHE A 339 6.46 5.05 3.39
CA PHE A 339 6.37 6.01 4.51
C PHE A 339 6.72 5.33 5.83
N GLN A 340 6.18 4.15 6.06
CA GLN A 340 6.45 3.38 7.27
C GLN A 340 7.93 2.97 7.35
N GLU A 341 8.53 2.54 6.24
CA GLU A 341 9.94 2.21 6.11
C GLU A 341 10.84 3.40 6.43
N SER A 342 10.51 4.58 5.87
CA SER A 342 11.22 5.83 6.15
C SER A 342 11.16 6.21 7.63
N MET A 343 9.96 6.16 8.22
CA MET A 343 9.72 6.50 9.62
C MET A 343 10.50 5.56 10.55
N ILE A 344 10.49 4.25 10.32
CA ILE A 344 11.25 3.27 11.11
C ILE A 344 12.76 3.51 11.01
N ALA A 345 13.24 3.89 9.85
CA ALA A 345 14.64 4.28 9.66
C ALA A 345 14.96 5.65 10.32
N GLY A 346 13.98 6.32 10.92
CA GLY A 346 14.12 7.63 11.55
C GLY A 346 14.38 8.73 10.54
N LYS A 347 13.76 8.67 9.37
CA LYS A 347 13.91 9.67 8.33
C LYS A 347 12.63 10.46 8.19
N PRO A 348 12.67 11.80 8.30
CA PRO A 348 11.50 12.62 8.04
C PRO A 348 11.08 12.52 6.58
N ILE A 349 9.80 12.79 6.31
CA ILE A 349 9.21 12.60 4.99
C ILE A 349 8.72 13.94 4.46
N VAL A 350 9.06 14.26 3.20
CA VAL A 350 8.42 15.35 2.45
C VAL A 350 7.58 14.71 1.35
N ALA A 351 6.27 14.81 1.44
CA ALA A 351 5.38 14.14 0.48
C ALA A 351 4.25 15.02 -0.01
N ASN A 352 3.75 14.73 -1.22
CA ASN A 352 2.50 15.33 -1.68
C ASN A 352 1.35 15.01 -0.72
N ASP A 353 0.48 15.98 -0.50
CA ASP A 353 -0.72 15.90 0.33
C ASP A 353 -1.81 15.07 -0.39
N VAL A 354 -1.66 13.75 -0.31
CA VAL A 354 -2.58 12.76 -0.89
C VAL A 354 -3.10 11.81 0.20
N ASP A 355 -4.15 11.05 -0.12
CA ASP A 355 -4.92 10.24 0.84
C ASP A 355 -4.07 9.52 1.89
N GLY A 356 -3.24 8.54 1.49
CA GLY A 356 -2.45 7.75 2.43
C GLY A 356 -1.31 8.51 3.12
N ALA A 357 -0.88 9.67 2.57
CA ALA A 357 0.13 10.52 3.21
C ALA A 357 -0.42 11.19 4.47
N ARG A 358 -1.65 11.72 4.40
CA ARG A 358 -2.34 12.37 5.53
C ARG A 358 -2.54 11.48 6.74
N ASP A 359 -2.64 10.18 6.53
CA ASP A 359 -2.86 9.20 7.60
C ASP A 359 -1.59 8.87 8.39
N VAL A 360 -0.43 9.04 7.76
CA VAL A 360 0.87 8.63 8.31
C VAL A 360 1.72 9.81 8.72
N ILE A 361 1.71 10.89 7.92
CA ILE A 361 2.55 12.07 8.14
C ILE A 361 1.81 13.08 9.01
N ILE A 362 2.32 13.33 10.20
CA ILE A 362 1.88 14.44 11.04
C ILE A 362 2.67 15.68 10.57
N ASN A 363 1.96 16.58 9.85
CA ASN A 363 2.58 17.73 9.20
C ASN A 363 3.27 18.64 10.21
N GLY A 364 4.57 18.86 10.04
CA GLY A 364 5.42 19.63 10.96
C GLY A 364 6.02 18.85 12.13
N GLU A 365 5.63 17.56 12.34
CA GLU A 365 6.13 16.72 13.44
C GLU A 365 6.92 15.49 12.94
N THR A 366 6.40 14.75 11.94
CA THR A 366 7.05 13.56 11.39
C THR A 366 7.51 13.77 9.94
N GLY A 367 7.18 14.93 9.34
CA GLY A 367 7.47 15.30 7.98
C GLY A 367 6.65 16.50 7.53
N TYR A 368 6.66 16.76 6.23
CA TYR A 368 5.87 17.83 5.61
C TYR A 368 4.98 17.29 4.51
N LEU A 369 3.74 17.77 4.49
CA LEU A 369 2.80 17.59 3.38
C LEU A 369 2.86 18.82 2.49
N VAL A 370 2.97 18.61 1.17
CA VAL A 370 3.07 19.66 0.15
C VAL A 370 2.00 19.49 -0.92
N THR A 371 1.58 20.57 -1.56
CA THR A 371 0.56 20.53 -2.60
C THR A 371 1.05 19.72 -3.81
N PRO A 372 0.26 18.75 -4.33
CA PRO A 372 0.59 18.04 -5.56
C PRO A 372 0.86 19.00 -6.74
N HIS A 373 1.80 18.63 -7.61
CA HIS A 373 2.26 19.44 -8.73
C HIS A 373 2.91 20.78 -8.36
N GLN A 374 3.42 20.91 -7.12
CA GLN A 374 4.19 22.06 -6.66
C GLN A 374 5.62 21.67 -6.28
N PRO A 375 6.49 21.40 -7.27
CA PRO A 375 7.89 20.98 -7.00
C PRO A 375 8.68 22.03 -6.22
N ARG A 376 8.31 23.32 -6.32
CA ARG A 376 8.91 24.39 -5.54
C ARG A 376 8.62 24.28 -4.06
N GLU A 377 7.37 24.00 -3.69
CA GLU A 377 7.00 23.79 -2.28
C GLU A 377 7.73 22.58 -1.69
N MET A 378 7.84 21.49 -2.46
CA MET A 378 8.65 20.32 -2.09
C MET A 378 10.12 20.69 -1.88
N ALA A 379 10.71 21.46 -2.79
CA ALA A 379 12.08 21.93 -2.67
C ALA A 379 12.30 22.80 -1.43
N ASP A 380 11.37 23.71 -1.15
CA ASP A 380 11.45 24.62 0.02
C ASP A 380 11.40 23.81 1.34
N ARG A 381 10.57 22.76 1.43
CA ARG A 381 10.51 21.87 2.61
C ARG A 381 11.76 21.00 2.76
N ILE A 382 12.29 20.47 1.66
CA ILE A 382 13.58 19.75 1.66
C ILE A 382 14.69 20.67 2.15
N LEU A 383 14.80 21.89 1.63
CA LEU A 383 15.81 22.87 2.05
C LEU A 383 15.68 23.26 3.52
N ALA A 384 14.45 23.38 4.05
CA ALA A 384 14.23 23.66 5.46
C ALA A 384 14.87 22.57 6.35
N LEU A 385 14.70 21.28 5.99
CA LEU A 385 15.29 20.16 6.72
C LEU A 385 16.81 20.03 6.52
N LEU A 386 17.32 20.34 5.33
CA LEU A 386 18.77 20.28 5.06
C LEU A 386 19.54 21.39 5.77
N ASN A 387 18.94 22.56 5.98
CA ASN A 387 19.55 23.71 6.65
C ASN A 387 19.42 23.67 8.19
N ASP A 388 18.53 22.82 8.73
CA ASP A 388 18.35 22.63 10.17
C ASP A 388 18.45 21.14 10.52
N GLU A 389 19.68 20.69 10.74
CA GLU A 389 19.97 19.28 11.06
C GLU A 389 19.26 18.83 12.37
N LYS A 390 19.17 19.72 13.35
CA LYS A 390 18.50 19.43 14.62
C LYS A 390 17.00 19.18 14.40
N LEU A 391 16.34 20.00 13.60
CA LEU A 391 14.93 19.82 13.21
C LEU A 391 14.75 18.50 12.45
N CYS A 392 15.66 18.22 11.49
CA CYS A 392 15.61 16.98 10.71
C CYS A 392 15.70 15.73 11.60
N ASP A 393 16.64 15.71 12.54
CA ASP A 393 16.83 14.60 13.48
C ASP A 393 15.65 14.45 14.44
N GLN A 394 15.16 15.55 15.04
CA GLN A 394 13.99 15.54 15.92
C GLN A 394 12.74 14.99 15.19
N MET A 395 12.51 15.45 13.97
CA MET A 395 11.39 15.00 13.14
C MET A 395 11.53 13.51 12.77
N GLY A 396 12.75 13.05 12.49
CA GLY A 396 13.04 11.64 12.23
C GLY A 396 12.82 10.74 13.45
N ASP A 397 13.23 11.19 14.65
CA ASP A 397 13.02 10.45 15.90
C ASP A 397 11.53 10.38 16.26
N THR A 398 10.79 11.48 16.09
CA THR A 398 9.32 11.49 16.26
C THR A 398 8.66 10.52 15.29
N ALA A 399 9.10 10.52 14.02
CA ALA A 399 8.61 9.59 13.00
C ALA A 399 8.86 8.13 13.42
N ARG A 400 10.07 7.81 13.92
CA ARG A 400 10.42 6.46 14.38
C ARG A 400 9.57 5.98 15.54
N GLN A 401 9.28 6.86 16.52
CA GLN A 401 8.40 6.54 17.63
C GLN A 401 6.97 6.25 17.14
N HIS A 402 6.45 7.10 16.25
CA HIS A 402 5.11 6.95 15.68
C HIS A 402 4.97 5.68 14.85
N ALA A 403 6.03 5.23 14.19
CA ALA A 403 6.00 4.06 13.31
C ALA A 403 5.87 2.72 14.04
N GLN A 404 6.08 2.66 15.38
CA GLN A 404 5.96 1.42 16.16
C GLN A 404 4.57 0.77 16.05
N GLN A 405 3.52 1.56 15.81
CA GLN A 405 2.17 1.04 15.61
C GLN A 405 1.98 0.25 14.30
N TYR A 406 2.88 0.43 13.31
CA TYR A 406 2.82 -0.19 11.98
C TYR A 406 3.64 -1.49 11.89
N SER A 407 3.82 -2.24 12.97
CA SER A 407 4.52 -3.51 12.90
C SER A 407 3.70 -4.57 12.16
N SER A 408 4.35 -5.41 11.34
CA SER A 408 3.71 -6.56 10.69
C SER A 408 3.04 -7.48 11.73
N GLU A 409 3.64 -7.65 12.89
CA GLU A 409 3.07 -8.46 13.98
C GLU A 409 1.72 -7.92 14.45
N ASN A 410 1.62 -6.60 14.68
CA ASN A 410 0.36 -5.96 15.09
C ASN A 410 -0.70 -6.03 13.99
N MET A 411 -0.32 -5.79 12.73
CA MET A 411 -1.22 -5.94 11.58
C MET A 411 -1.78 -7.36 11.51
N ILE A 412 -0.92 -8.36 11.57
CA ILE A 412 -1.31 -9.77 11.45
C ILE A 412 -2.22 -10.18 12.61
N LYS A 413 -1.86 -9.81 13.86
CA LYS A 413 -2.70 -10.06 15.04
C LYS A 413 -4.11 -9.49 14.86
N ARG A 414 -4.23 -8.27 14.37
CA ARG A 414 -5.55 -7.64 14.09
C ARG A 414 -6.32 -8.38 13.01
N ILE A 415 -5.66 -8.77 11.90
CA ILE A 415 -6.31 -9.51 10.80
C ILE A 415 -6.80 -10.87 11.28
N VAL A 416 -5.96 -11.63 11.99
CA VAL A 416 -6.32 -12.96 12.49
C VAL A 416 -7.41 -12.87 13.56
N SER A 417 -7.36 -11.90 14.44
CA SER A 417 -8.44 -11.65 15.41
C SER A 417 -9.77 -11.35 14.71
N LEU A 418 -9.74 -10.57 13.61
CA LEU A 418 -10.93 -10.32 12.80
C LEU A 418 -11.48 -11.60 12.16
N TYR A 419 -10.62 -12.52 11.71
CA TYR A 419 -11.08 -13.84 11.20
C TYR A 419 -11.81 -14.61 12.30
N ILE A 420 -11.22 -14.69 13.49
CA ILE A 420 -11.76 -15.41 14.64
C ILE A 420 -13.09 -14.81 15.08
N GLU A 421 -13.19 -13.48 15.18
CA GLU A 421 -14.42 -12.76 15.53
C GLU A 421 -15.54 -13.10 14.53
N LEU A 422 -15.28 -12.98 13.25
CA LEU A 422 -16.28 -13.24 12.21
C LEU A 422 -16.68 -14.72 12.12
N LEU A 423 -15.77 -15.65 12.42
CA LEU A 423 -16.10 -17.07 12.54
C LEU A 423 -16.96 -17.34 13.76
N LYS A 424 -16.66 -16.70 14.92
CA LYS A 424 -17.53 -16.78 16.11
C LYS A 424 -18.93 -16.27 15.81
N ASP A 425 -19.05 -15.14 15.12
CA ASP A 425 -20.36 -14.59 14.72
C ASP A 425 -21.12 -15.57 13.82
N HIS A 426 -20.43 -16.18 12.84
CA HIS A 426 -21.03 -17.14 11.91
C HIS A 426 -21.51 -18.44 12.62
N TYR A 427 -20.72 -18.94 13.58
CA TYR A 427 -21.03 -20.17 14.33
C TYR A 427 -21.67 -19.90 15.70
N HIS A 428 -22.28 -18.72 15.90
CA HIS A 428 -23.01 -18.35 17.13
C HIS A 428 -22.19 -18.54 18.42
N GLY A 429 -20.90 -18.22 18.37
CA GLY A 429 -19.97 -18.31 19.50
C GLY A 429 -19.27 -19.66 19.66
N ASP A 430 -19.67 -20.70 18.93
CA ASP A 430 -19.13 -22.06 19.07
C ASP A 430 -18.21 -22.45 17.91
N LEU A 431 -16.89 -22.21 18.08
CA LEU A 431 -15.87 -22.61 17.11
C LEU A 431 -15.60 -24.13 17.07
N SER A 432 -16.20 -24.94 17.94
CA SER A 432 -16.08 -26.40 17.85
C SER A 432 -16.75 -26.97 16.59
N GLN A 433 -17.50 -26.15 15.86
CA GLN A 433 -18.08 -26.50 14.56
C GLN A 433 -17.09 -26.37 13.39
N VAL A 434 -15.95 -25.72 13.62
CA VAL A 434 -14.81 -25.66 12.69
C VAL A 434 -13.89 -26.93 12.83
#